data_0dba8c227f6a2d994ec6889e7bea2471
#
_entry.id   0dba8c227f6a2d994ec6889e7bea2471
#
_cell.length_a   1.000
_cell.length_b   1.000
_cell.length_c   1.000
_cell.angle_alpha   90.00
_cell.angle_beta   90.00
_cell.angle_gamma   90.00
#
_symmetry.space_group_name_H-M   'P 1'
#
loop_
_entity.id
_entity.type
_entity.pdbx_description
1 polymer ?
#
loop_
_entity_poly.entity_id
_entity_poly.type
_entity_poly.pdbx_seq_one_letter_code
_entity_poly.pdbx_strand_id
1 'polypeptide(L)'
;MKLSLLAILLGVGMGLPQVYGLVNPAGLAAVARRFPRNLPAGVVLMLLATVWFAWNVNVEPIADFSAFKPYMLGAFIAVGILSCIFVQDFLAVRGLAVLLLLLAKFMVDTGAPHLPTTIFQAQQDESSWVLVIQTWAYVFVVLGIWFTITPWRLRDLINWATDSAARVRILCLIRLGFAACIVDLGLTAFRGM
;
A
#
# COMPACT_ATOMS: atom_id res chain seq x y z
N MET A 1 -14.56 5.65 -6.31
CA MET A 1 -14.75 4.19 -6.11
C MET A 1 -15.49 4.02 -4.80
N LYS A 2 -16.39 3.03 -4.66
CA LYS A 2 -17.11 2.80 -3.39
C LYS A 2 -16.15 2.27 -2.32
N LEU A 3 -16.29 2.71 -1.08
CA LEU A 3 -15.45 2.30 0.05
C LEU A 3 -15.53 0.78 0.28
N SER A 4 -16.71 0.18 0.11
CA SER A 4 -16.93 -1.26 0.18
C SER A 4 -16.04 -2.04 -0.81
N LEU A 5 -15.99 -1.61 -2.07
CA LEU A 5 -15.16 -2.26 -3.08
C LEU A 5 -13.67 -2.13 -2.77
N LEU A 6 -13.23 -0.96 -2.31
CA LEU A 6 -11.86 -0.72 -1.86
C LEU A 6 -11.46 -1.70 -0.74
N ALA A 7 -12.29 -1.81 0.31
CA ALA A 7 -12.03 -2.69 1.44
C ALA A 7 -11.91 -4.17 1.01
N ILE A 8 -12.83 -4.63 0.15
CA ILE A 8 -12.80 -6.00 -0.37
C ILE A 8 -11.53 -6.25 -1.19
N LEU A 9 -11.17 -5.36 -2.10
CA LEU A 9 -9.98 -5.51 -2.94
C LEU A 9 -8.70 -5.51 -2.10
N LEU A 10 -8.58 -4.63 -1.10
CA LEU A 10 -7.45 -4.59 -0.19
C LEU A 10 -7.36 -5.85 0.67
N GLY A 11 -8.48 -6.29 1.24
CA GLY A 11 -8.52 -7.49 2.06
C GLY A 11 -8.19 -8.75 1.26
N VAL A 12 -8.77 -8.93 0.07
CA VAL A 12 -8.45 -10.05 -0.82
C VAL A 12 -7.00 -9.99 -1.28
N GLY A 13 -6.53 -8.83 -1.74
CA GLY A 13 -5.15 -8.65 -2.19
C GLY A 13 -4.11 -8.95 -1.10
N MET A 14 -4.41 -8.60 0.16
CA MET A 14 -3.56 -8.95 1.29
C MET A 14 -3.72 -10.42 1.69
N GLY A 15 -4.91 -10.99 1.62
CA GLY A 15 -5.21 -12.36 2.06
C GLY A 15 -4.61 -13.44 1.16
N LEU A 16 -4.66 -13.28 -0.15
CA LEU A 16 -4.20 -14.28 -1.12
C LEU A 16 -2.75 -14.76 -0.89
N PRO A 17 -1.74 -13.88 -0.71
CA PRO A 17 -0.37 -14.33 -0.41
C PRO A 17 -0.26 -15.09 0.91
N GLN A 18 -1.12 -14.79 1.89
CA GLN A 18 -1.08 -15.44 3.20
C GLN A 18 -1.60 -16.89 3.13
N VAL A 19 -2.63 -17.15 2.32
CA VAL A 19 -3.09 -18.52 2.07
C VAL A 19 -1.99 -19.37 1.45
N TYR A 20 -1.27 -18.84 0.45
CA TYR A 20 -0.10 -19.52 -0.11
C TYR A 20 0.99 -19.77 0.95
N GLY A 21 1.25 -18.79 1.82
CA GLY A 21 2.26 -18.93 2.89
C GLY A 21 1.91 -19.95 3.96
N LEU A 22 0.62 -20.20 4.21
CA LEU A 22 0.18 -21.26 5.12
C LEU A 22 0.43 -22.65 4.54
N VAL A 23 0.17 -22.82 3.24
CA VAL A 23 0.37 -24.10 2.53
C VAL A 23 1.86 -24.34 2.28
N ASN A 24 2.60 -23.34 1.81
CA ASN A 24 4.02 -23.46 1.46
C ASN A 24 4.85 -22.33 2.08
N PRO A 25 5.17 -22.41 3.38
CA PRO A 25 5.92 -21.35 4.07
C PRO A 25 7.35 -21.19 3.52
N ALA A 26 7.99 -22.28 3.08
CA ALA A 26 9.33 -22.23 2.49
C ALA A 26 9.33 -21.52 1.14
N GLY A 27 8.31 -21.78 0.29
CA GLY A 27 8.13 -21.11 -0.99
C GLY A 27 7.90 -19.62 -0.82
N LEU A 28 6.99 -19.21 0.07
CA LEU A 28 6.76 -17.80 0.38
C LEU A 28 8.04 -17.12 0.89
N ALA A 29 8.78 -17.75 1.81
CA ALA A 29 10.03 -17.21 2.34
C ALA A 29 11.07 -17.02 1.22
N ALA A 30 11.21 -17.97 0.31
CA ALA A 30 12.15 -17.89 -0.81
C ALA A 30 11.81 -16.72 -1.75
N VAL A 31 10.55 -16.55 -2.10
CA VAL A 31 10.08 -15.43 -2.94
C VAL A 31 10.29 -14.08 -2.24
N ALA A 32 9.87 -14.00 -0.97
CA ALA A 32 9.99 -12.77 -0.17
C ALA A 32 11.46 -12.32 -0.03
N ARG A 33 12.39 -13.24 0.25
CA ARG A 33 13.82 -12.93 0.39
C ARG A 33 14.47 -12.47 -0.91
N ARG A 34 13.98 -12.94 -2.07
CA ARG A 34 14.47 -12.50 -3.39
C ARG A 34 13.93 -11.13 -3.80
N PHE A 35 12.76 -10.74 -3.28
CA PHE A 35 12.05 -9.54 -3.70
C PHE A 35 12.88 -8.25 -3.60
N PRO A 36 13.59 -7.92 -2.50
CA PRO A 36 14.28 -6.64 -2.36
C PRO A 36 15.38 -6.38 -3.41
N ARG A 37 15.96 -7.45 -3.96
CA ARG A 37 17.02 -7.39 -4.97
C ARG A 37 16.56 -7.77 -6.38
N ASN A 38 15.26 -7.94 -6.59
CA ASN A 38 14.71 -8.30 -7.89
C ASN A 38 14.60 -7.03 -8.77
N LEU A 39 15.59 -6.81 -9.62
CA LEU A 39 15.63 -5.65 -10.51
C LEU A 39 14.43 -5.58 -11.47
N PRO A 40 14.03 -6.65 -12.20
CA PRO A 40 12.83 -6.61 -13.04
C PRO A 40 11.56 -6.21 -12.29
N ALA A 41 11.33 -6.79 -11.09
CA ALA A 41 10.20 -6.39 -10.26
C ALA A 41 10.30 -4.92 -9.82
N GLY A 42 11.51 -4.45 -9.51
CA GLY A 42 11.78 -3.06 -9.16
C GLY A 42 11.43 -2.08 -10.27
N VAL A 43 11.84 -2.38 -11.51
CA VAL A 43 11.52 -1.55 -12.68
C VAL A 43 10.00 -1.50 -12.90
N VAL A 44 9.32 -2.64 -12.86
CA VAL A 44 7.85 -2.69 -13.04
C VAL A 44 7.14 -1.87 -11.96
N LEU A 45 7.50 -2.05 -10.68
CA LEU A 45 6.89 -1.32 -9.57
C LEU A 45 7.16 0.18 -9.65
N MET A 46 8.39 0.59 -10.01
CA MET A 46 8.74 2.01 -10.13
C MET A 46 8.00 2.66 -11.30
N LEU A 47 7.92 2.02 -12.46
CA LEU A 47 7.17 2.54 -13.60
C LEU A 47 5.67 2.62 -13.29
N LEU A 48 5.10 1.59 -12.66
CA LEU A 48 3.70 1.60 -12.22
C LEU A 48 3.44 2.77 -11.24
N ALA A 49 4.32 2.96 -10.26
CA ALA A 49 4.25 4.07 -9.32
C ALA A 49 4.34 5.43 -10.03
N THR A 50 5.25 5.57 -10.99
CA THR A 50 5.42 6.80 -11.77
C THR A 50 4.17 7.13 -12.58
N VAL A 51 3.60 6.15 -13.28
CA VAL A 51 2.35 6.34 -14.05
C VAL A 51 1.18 6.71 -13.14
N TRP A 52 1.03 6.00 -12.02
CA TRP A 52 -0.04 6.29 -11.07
C TRP A 52 0.13 7.67 -10.42
N PHE A 53 1.34 8.03 -10.03
CA PHE A 53 1.64 9.36 -9.50
C PHE A 53 1.34 10.46 -10.53
N ALA A 54 1.80 10.29 -11.76
CA ALA A 54 1.55 11.23 -12.86
C ALA A 54 0.04 11.40 -13.12
N TRP A 55 -0.73 10.30 -13.07
CA TRP A 55 -2.18 10.35 -13.17
C TRP A 55 -2.79 11.19 -12.04
N ASN A 56 -2.41 10.95 -10.77
CA ASN A 56 -2.90 11.73 -9.64
C ASN A 56 -2.61 13.22 -9.80
N VAL A 57 -1.36 13.59 -10.13
CA VAL A 57 -0.98 14.99 -10.36
C VAL A 57 -1.80 15.62 -11.50
N ASN A 58 -2.08 14.84 -12.55
CA ASN A 58 -2.85 15.37 -13.69
C ASN A 58 -4.32 15.62 -13.34
N VAL A 59 -4.94 14.78 -12.52
CA VAL A 59 -6.36 14.87 -12.14
C VAL A 59 -6.59 15.92 -11.05
N GLU A 60 -5.65 16.09 -10.12
CA GLU A 60 -5.79 17.03 -9.00
C GLU A 60 -5.83 18.49 -9.48
N PRO A 61 -6.80 19.28 -9.01
CA PRO A 61 -6.87 20.71 -9.31
C PRO A 61 -5.85 21.48 -8.45
N ILE A 62 -4.64 21.69 -8.97
CA ILE A 62 -3.61 22.51 -8.31
C ILE A 62 -3.82 23.95 -8.76
N ALA A 63 -4.74 24.70 -8.13
CA ALA A 63 -5.17 26.03 -8.55
C ALA A 63 -4.00 27.02 -8.67
N ASP A 64 -3.13 27.08 -7.64
CA ASP A 64 -2.05 28.07 -7.54
C ASP A 64 -0.85 27.75 -8.44
N PHE A 65 -0.69 26.50 -8.89
CA PHE A 65 0.43 26.03 -9.69
C PHE A 65 0.02 25.49 -11.07
N SER A 66 -1.15 25.87 -11.57
CA SER A 66 -1.66 25.35 -12.86
C SER A 66 -0.70 25.57 -14.02
N ALA A 67 -0.02 26.72 -14.08
CA ALA A 67 0.97 27.05 -15.11
C ALA A 67 2.23 26.18 -15.02
N PHE A 68 2.62 25.72 -13.84
CA PHE A 68 3.81 24.88 -13.63
C PHE A 68 3.51 23.37 -13.67
N LYS A 69 2.25 22.98 -13.70
CA LYS A 69 1.80 21.59 -13.71
C LYS A 69 2.50 20.71 -14.77
N PRO A 70 2.62 21.12 -16.05
CA PRO A 70 3.30 20.30 -17.05
C PRO A 70 4.81 20.11 -16.78
N TYR A 71 5.48 21.13 -16.23
CA TYR A 71 6.88 21.03 -15.86
C TYR A 71 7.10 20.10 -14.67
N MET A 72 6.26 20.19 -13.63
CA MET A 72 6.26 19.30 -12.50
C MET A 72 6.01 17.85 -12.93
N LEU A 73 5.02 17.63 -13.80
CA LEU A 73 4.70 16.31 -14.32
C LEU A 73 5.89 15.71 -15.08
N GLY A 74 6.51 16.50 -15.99
CA GLY A 74 7.71 16.11 -16.72
C GLY A 74 8.88 15.76 -15.79
N ALA A 75 9.13 16.57 -14.76
CA ALA A 75 10.17 16.33 -13.78
C ALA A 75 9.94 15.02 -12.99
N PHE A 76 8.73 14.76 -12.52
CA PHE A 76 8.43 13.51 -11.79
C PHE A 76 8.54 12.27 -12.67
N ILE A 77 8.08 12.33 -13.93
CA ILE A 77 8.26 11.23 -14.88
C ILE A 77 9.75 10.98 -15.13
N ALA A 78 10.52 12.05 -15.34
CA ALA A 78 11.98 11.95 -15.52
C ALA A 78 12.66 11.30 -14.30
N VAL A 79 12.32 11.71 -13.08
CA VAL A 79 12.84 11.12 -11.85
C VAL A 79 12.50 9.62 -11.76
N GLY A 80 11.27 9.23 -12.09
CA GLY A 80 10.87 7.82 -12.10
C GLY A 80 11.68 6.97 -13.07
N ILE A 81 11.88 7.45 -14.31
CA ILE A 81 12.68 6.77 -15.34
C ILE A 81 14.16 6.74 -14.96
N LEU A 82 14.72 7.87 -14.53
CA LEU A 82 16.13 7.98 -14.12
C LEU A 82 16.42 7.08 -12.91
N SER A 83 15.46 6.94 -11.99
CA SER A 83 15.60 6.00 -10.86
C SER A 83 15.76 4.56 -11.32
N CYS A 84 15.08 4.14 -12.39
CA CYS A 84 15.24 2.80 -12.97
C CYS A 84 16.63 2.56 -13.56
N ILE A 85 17.29 3.62 -14.05
CA ILE A 85 18.60 3.54 -14.72
C ILE A 85 19.75 3.66 -13.70
N PHE A 86 19.67 4.65 -12.81
CA PHE A 86 20.79 5.04 -11.94
C PHE A 86 20.68 4.47 -10.52
N VAL A 87 19.49 4.17 -10.02
CA VAL A 87 19.25 3.74 -8.63
C VAL A 87 18.77 2.30 -8.60
N GLN A 88 19.60 1.37 -9.08
CA GLN A 88 19.22 -0.04 -9.16
C GLN A 88 19.21 -0.76 -7.81
N ASP A 89 19.97 -0.26 -6.82
CA ASP A 89 20.01 -0.84 -5.48
C ASP A 89 18.68 -0.70 -4.76
N PHE A 90 18.09 -1.86 -4.41
CA PHE A 90 16.80 -1.95 -3.74
C PHE A 90 15.66 -1.23 -4.49
N LEU A 91 15.72 -1.17 -5.81
CA LEU A 91 14.70 -0.51 -6.65
C LEU A 91 13.30 -1.06 -6.39
N ALA A 92 13.17 -2.38 -6.18
CA ALA A 92 11.89 -3.02 -5.83
C ALA A 92 11.29 -2.47 -4.53
N VAL A 93 12.14 -2.20 -3.53
CA VAL A 93 11.71 -1.65 -2.24
C VAL A 93 11.27 -0.19 -2.39
N ARG A 94 12.01 0.60 -3.16
CA ARG A 94 11.68 2.01 -3.43
C ARG A 94 10.39 2.14 -4.25
N GLY A 95 10.23 1.34 -5.30
CA GLY A 95 8.98 1.30 -6.07
C GLY A 95 7.79 0.88 -5.22
N LEU A 96 7.96 -0.15 -4.36
CA LEU A 96 6.94 -0.55 -3.39
C LEU A 96 6.63 0.59 -2.41
N ALA A 97 7.62 1.30 -1.90
CA ALA A 97 7.42 2.41 -0.96
C ALA A 97 6.56 3.53 -1.57
N VAL A 98 6.85 3.93 -2.81
CA VAL A 98 6.03 4.92 -3.53
C VAL A 98 4.61 4.42 -3.75
N LEU A 99 4.43 3.14 -4.13
CA LEU A 99 3.10 2.54 -4.27
C LEU A 99 2.33 2.49 -2.96
N LEU A 100 2.98 2.23 -1.82
CA LEU A 100 2.33 2.28 -0.50
C LEU A 100 1.84 3.68 -0.18
N LEU A 101 2.62 4.73 -0.49
CA LEU A 101 2.21 6.13 -0.29
C LEU A 101 1.01 6.50 -1.19
N LEU A 102 1.02 6.09 -2.45
CA LEU A 102 -0.09 6.32 -3.38
C LEU A 102 -1.35 5.57 -2.97
N LEU A 103 -1.18 4.32 -2.51
CA LEU A 103 -2.28 3.53 -1.99
C LEU A 103 -2.87 4.15 -0.71
N ALA A 104 -2.01 4.63 0.19
CA ALA A 104 -2.44 5.34 1.39
C ALA A 104 -3.25 6.60 1.04
N LYS A 105 -2.75 7.43 0.09
CA LYS A 105 -3.51 8.58 -0.42
C LYS A 105 -4.88 8.14 -0.93
N PHE A 106 -4.92 7.12 -1.76
CA PHE A 106 -6.17 6.62 -2.34
C PHE A 106 -7.16 6.11 -1.28
N MET A 107 -6.66 5.44 -0.21
CA MET A 107 -7.47 5.01 0.93
C MET A 107 -8.04 6.19 1.71
N VAL A 108 -7.20 7.21 1.97
CA VAL A 108 -7.61 8.44 2.66
C VAL A 108 -8.67 9.19 1.86
N ASP A 109 -8.44 9.42 0.57
CA ASP A 109 -9.37 10.15 -0.30
C ASP A 109 -10.74 9.44 -0.44
N THR A 110 -10.72 8.10 -0.49
CA THR A 110 -11.95 7.30 -0.57
C THR A 110 -12.71 7.28 0.76
N GLY A 111 -12.00 7.27 1.89
CA GLY A 111 -12.58 7.21 3.23
C GLY A 111 -13.01 8.57 3.78
N ALA A 112 -12.34 9.66 3.38
CA ALA A 112 -12.57 10.99 3.94
C ALA A 112 -14.04 11.47 3.91
N PRO A 113 -14.82 11.25 2.83
CA PRO A 113 -16.24 11.67 2.80
C PRO A 113 -17.13 10.94 3.82
N HIS A 114 -16.67 9.81 4.34
CA HIS A 114 -17.41 8.95 5.27
C HIS A 114 -16.93 9.08 6.72
N LEU A 115 -15.99 9.99 6.99
CA LEU A 115 -15.51 10.23 8.35
C LEU A 115 -16.56 10.97 9.18
N PRO A 116 -16.75 10.57 10.46
CA PRO A 116 -17.63 11.30 11.35
C PRO A 116 -17.11 12.72 11.61
N THR A 117 -17.96 13.71 11.46
CA THR A 117 -17.60 15.12 11.67
C THR A 117 -17.56 15.53 13.13
N THR A 118 -18.20 14.76 14.01
CA THR A 118 -18.24 15.00 15.46
C THR A 118 -18.02 13.71 16.24
N ILE A 119 -17.48 13.85 17.48
CA ILE A 119 -17.27 12.72 18.40
C ILE A 119 -18.59 11.98 18.73
N PHE A 120 -19.70 12.69 18.75
CA PHE A 120 -21.02 12.11 19.01
C PHE A 120 -21.52 11.25 17.84
N GLN A 121 -21.24 11.62 16.59
CA GLN A 121 -21.56 10.80 15.42
C GLN A 121 -20.72 9.52 15.39
N ALA A 122 -19.45 9.60 15.76
CA ALA A 122 -18.58 8.43 15.82
C ALA A 122 -19.07 7.35 16.80
N GLN A 123 -19.90 7.71 17.75
CA GLN A 123 -20.43 6.80 18.78
C GLN A 123 -21.75 6.13 18.38
N GLN A 124 -22.44 6.67 17.38
CA GLN A 124 -23.79 6.20 16.97
C GLN A 124 -23.85 5.53 15.60
N ASP A 125 -22.85 5.78 14.72
CA ASP A 125 -22.91 5.36 13.32
C ASP A 125 -21.86 4.29 12.97
N GLU A 126 -22.19 3.44 11.99
CA GLU A 126 -21.29 2.49 11.32
C GLU A 126 -20.07 3.21 10.68
N SER A 127 -20.13 4.53 10.52
CA SER A 127 -19.06 5.39 10.03
C SER A 127 -17.76 5.32 10.87
N SER A 128 -17.84 4.92 12.15
CA SER A 128 -16.64 4.73 12.98
C SER A 128 -15.70 3.63 12.47
N TRP A 129 -16.21 2.64 11.75
CA TRP A 129 -15.38 1.60 11.12
C TRP A 129 -14.49 2.11 9.98
N VAL A 130 -14.83 3.26 9.39
CA VAL A 130 -13.97 3.94 8.40
C VAL A 130 -12.60 4.29 9.00
N LEU A 131 -12.54 4.55 10.31
CA LEU A 131 -11.29 4.82 11.03
C LEU A 131 -10.30 3.64 10.96
N VAL A 132 -10.76 2.41 10.81
CA VAL A 132 -9.90 1.23 10.64
C VAL A 132 -9.11 1.35 9.33
N ILE A 133 -9.80 1.70 8.23
CA ILE A 133 -9.16 1.90 6.93
C ILE A 133 -8.21 3.10 6.96
N GLN A 134 -8.62 4.20 7.61
CA GLN A 134 -7.78 5.38 7.76
C GLN A 134 -6.51 5.08 8.59
N THR A 135 -6.65 4.37 9.71
CA THR A 135 -5.50 3.96 10.52
C THR A 135 -4.55 3.07 9.71
N TRP A 136 -5.09 2.16 8.92
CA TRP A 136 -4.27 1.31 8.04
C TRP A 136 -3.58 2.11 6.94
N ALA A 137 -4.24 3.13 6.37
CA ALA A 137 -3.60 4.06 5.44
C ALA A 137 -2.39 4.78 6.08
N TYR A 138 -2.52 5.26 7.32
CA TYR A 138 -1.39 5.86 8.04
C TYR A 138 -0.24 4.88 8.28
N VAL A 139 -0.51 3.61 8.54
CA VAL A 139 0.54 2.58 8.61
C VAL A 139 1.27 2.48 7.28
N PHE A 140 0.58 2.54 6.14
CA PHE A 140 1.23 2.55 4.83
C PHE A 140 2.05 3.82 4.58
N VAL A 141 1.60 4.98 5.07
CA VAL A 141 2.39 6.22 5.01
C VAL A 141 3.71 6.05 5.77
N VAL A 142 3.65 5.58 7.02
CA VAL A 142 4.84 5.36 7.85
C VAL A 142 5.80 4.36 7.20
N LEU A 143 5.28 3.22 6.72
CA LEU A 143 6.09 2.21 6.04
C LEU A 143 6.68 2.73 4.72
N GLY A 144 5.90 3.48 3.94
CA GLY A 144 6.35 4.07 2.68
C GLY A 144 7.50 5.06 2.90
N ILE A 145 7.37 5.97 3.85
CA ILE A 145 8.44 6.91 4.21
C ILE A 145 9.67 6.14 4.72
N TRP A 146 9.47 5.18 5.63
CA TRP A 146 10.56 4.42 6.20
C TRP A 146 11.36 3.64 5.14
N PHE A 147 10.68 2.94 4.24
CA PHE A 147 11.35 2.17 3.18
C PHE A 147 11.95 3.05 2.07
N THR A 148 11.48 4.29 1.90
CA THR A 148 12.13 5.25 1.02
C THR A 148 13.49 5.70 1.58
N ILE A 149 13.55 6.00 2.88
CA ILE A 149 14.77 6.47 3.55
C ILE A 149 15.75 5.32 3.79
N THR A 150 15.24 4.17 4.26
CA THR A 150 16.06 3.01 4.66
C THR A 150 15.60 1.72 3.97
N PRO A 151 15.85 1.56 2.65
CA PRO A 151 15.31 0.43 1.89
C PRO A 151 15.82 -0.94 2.35
N TRP A 152 17.01 -1.01 2.95
CA TRP A 152 17.56 -2.25 3.51
C TRP A 152 16.75 -2.80 4.69
N ARG A 153 16.01 -1.96 5.39
CA ARG A 153 15.16 -2.40 6.52
C ARG A 153 14.07 -3.38 6.10
N LEU A 154 13.53 -3.23 4.88
CA LEU A 154 12.57 -4.22 4.37
C LEU A 154 13.22 -5.60 4.25
N ARG A 155 14.46 -5.69 3.76
CA ARG A 155 15.19 -6.96 3.69
C ARG A 155 15.37 -7.58 5.08
N ASP A 156 15.77 -6.77 6.07
CA ASP A 156 16.01 -7.23 7.44
C ASP A 156 14.69 -7.70 8.08
N LEU A 157 13.59 -6.97 7.84
CA LEU A 157 12.26 -7.35 8.29
C LEU A 157 11.79 -8.67 7.65
N ILE A 158 12.00 -8.84 6.34
CA ILE A 158 11.68 -10.09 5.64
C ILE A 158 12.51 -11.24 6.21
N ASN A 159 13.81 -11.06 6.42
CA ASN A 159 14.68 -12.10 6.98
C ASN A 159 14.20 -12.50 8.37
N TRP A 160 13.87 -11.53 9.24
CA TRP A 160 13.31 -11.79 10.55
C TRP A 160 11.98 -12.54 10.49
N ALA A 161 11.05 -12.10 9.60
CA ALA A 161 9.73 -12.71 9.45
C ALA A 161 9.80 -14.14 8.90
N THR A 162 10.81 -14.44 8.09
CA THR A 162 10.97 -15.73 7.41
C THR A 162 12.04 -16.64 8.04
N ASP A 163 12.52 -16.32 9.24
CA ASP A 163 13.58 -17.05 9.92
C ASP A 163 13.17 -18.51 10.26
N SER A 164 11.90 -18.74 10.59
CA SER A 164 11.37 -20.09 10.79
C SER A 164 10.01 -20.30 10.12
N ALA A 165 9.74 -21.54 9.70
CA ALA A 165 8.45 -21.90 9.10
C ALA A 165 7.27 -21.66 10.06
N ALA A 166 7.47 -21.85 11.37
CA ALA A 166 6.45 -21.57 12.37
C ALA A 166 6.13 -20.07 12.43
N ARG A 167 7.16 -19.21 12.40
CA ARG A 167 6.98 -17.74 12.39
C ARG A 167 6.26 -17.27 11.15
N VAL A 168 6.61 -17.82 9.97
CA VAL A 168 5.88 -17.51 8.72
C VAL A 168 4.41 -17.85 8.85
N ARG A 169 4.06 -19.05 9.34
CA ARG A 169 2.66 -19.47 9.52
C ARG A 169 1.90 -18.58 10.50
N ILE A 170 2.50 -18.24 11.65
CA ILE A 170 1.87 -17.36 12.64
C ILE A 170 1.60 -15.97 12.03
N LEU A 171 2.58 -15.38 11.36
CA LEU A 171 2.40 -14.08 10.71
C LEU A 171 1.36 -14.13 9.58
N CYS A 172 1.32 -15.21 8.81
CA CYS A 172 0.30 -15.42 7.80
C CYS A 172 -1.10 -15.54 8.42
N LEU A 173 -1.26 -16.26 9.54
CA LEU A 173 -2.55 -16.37 10.24
C LEU A 173 -3.03 -15.02 10.76
N ILE A 174 -2.17 -14.24 11.41
CA ILE A 174 -2.51 -12.89 11.92
C ILE A 174 -2.96 -11.98 10.77
N ARG A 175 -2.19 -11.96 9.67
CA ARG A 175 -2.52 -11.13 8.50
C ARG A 175 -3.77 -11.61 7.78
N LEU A 176 -4.00 -12.92 7.72
CA LEU A 176 -5.22 -13.49 7.13
C LEU A 176 -6.45 -13.13 7.98
N GLY A 177 -6.35 -13.19 9.31
CA GLY A 177 -7.42 -12.73 10.20
C GLY A 177 -7.75 -11.27 10.00
N PHE A 178 -6.72 -10.41 9.89
CA PHE A 178 -6.93 -8.99 9.58
C PHE A 178 -7.54 -8.78 8.18
N ALA A 179 -7.08 -9.52 7.17
CA ALA A 179 -7.63 -9.46 5.82
C ALA A 179 -9.12 -9.86 5.80
N ALA A 180 -9.48 -10.94 6.51
CA ALA A 180 -10.86 -11.38 6.65
C ALA A 180 -11.74 -10.32 7.33
N CYS A 181 -11.24 -9.69 8.39
CA CYS A 181 -11.94 -8.59 9.06
C CYS A 181 -12.20 -7.40 8.11
N ILE A 182 -11.22 -7.01 7.29
CA ILE A 182 -11.38 -5.92 6.31
C ILE A 182 -12.38 -6.29 5.21
N VAL A 183 -12.38 -7.55 4.75
CA VAL A 183 -13.40 -8.03 3.78
C VAL A 183 -14.79 -8.01 4.40
N ASP A 184 -14.93 -8.48 5.63
CA ASP A 184 -16.19 -8.46 6.35
C ASP A 184 -16.75 -7.04 6.53
N LEU A 185 -15.92 -6.10 6.95
CA LEU A 185 -16.29 -4.67 6.99
C LEU A 185 -16.72 -4.14 5.62
N GLY A 186 -16.06 -4.56 4.53
CA GLY A 186 -16.42 -4.20 3.16
C GLY A 186 -17.78 -4.74 2.74
N LEU A 187 -18.16 -5.92 3.22
CA LEU A 187 -19.43 -6.58 2.90
C LEU A 187 -20.59 -6.13 3.79
N THR A 188 -20.30 -5.70 5.02
CA THR A 188 -21.29 -5.34 6.04
C THR A 188 -21.36 -3.83 6.25
N ALA A 189 -20.43 -3.26 7.02
CA ALA A 189 -20.46 -1.86 7.46
C ALA A 189 -20.32 -0.85 6.31
N PHE A 190 -19.63 -1.18 5.23
CA PHE A 190 -19.46 -0.28 4.09
C PHE A 190 -20.42 -0.55 2.93
N ARG A 191 -21.42 -1.40 3.14
CA ARG A 191 -22.42 -1.75 2.12
C ARG A 191 -23.34 -0.56 1.88
N GLY A 192 -22.98 0.32 0.97
CA GLY A 192 -23.74 1.53 0.64
C GLY A 192 -22.93 2.82 0.68
N MET A 193 -21.71 2.74 1.19
CA MET A 193 -20.72 3.83 1.19
C MET A 193 -19.85 3.86 -0.08
#